data_0d5d7fab68888714142fc57ad7018305
#
_entry.id   0d5d7fab68888714142fc57ad7018305
#
_cell.length_a   1.000
_cell.length_b   1.000
_cell.length_c   1.000
_cell.angle_alpha   90.00
_cell.angle_beta   90.00
_cell.angle_gamma   90.00
#
_symmetry.space_group_name_H-M   'P 1'
#
loop_
_entity.id
_entity.type
_entity.pdbx_description
1 polymer ?
#
loop_
_entity_poly.entity_id
_entity_poly.type
_entity_poly.pdbx_seq_one_letter_code
_entity_poly.pdbx_strand_id
1 'polypeptide(L)'
;MKEIDYSELSFNPMTMVAKKWMLVTAGTMDDYNTMTVSWGHLGSLWGHGGGRPTVVVYIRPQRYTKKFVDESEYFTVSVYPEEFKKDLSYLGTHSGKDEDKVSETSLIPVSVGESVTFQQAELTFLCRKLYVGRITEEGFVDKFIIEDNYPLKDFHYVYIGEIEKTFVE
;
A
#
# COMPACT_ATOMS: atom_id res chain seq x y z
N MET A 1 6.71 4.35 -17.23
CA MET A 1 5.64 3.38 -16.87
C MET A 1 4.64 3.28 -17.99
N LYS A 2 4.19 2.07 -18.32
CA LYS A 2 3.19 1.75 -19.33
C LYS A 2 1.91 1.26 -18.65
N GLU A 3 0.75 1.81 -19.02
CA GLU A 3 -0.55 1.29 -18.56
C GLU A 3 -0.87 -0.03 -19.26
N ILE A 4 -1.29 -1.03 -18.48
CA ILE A 4 -1.71 -2.37 -18.97
C ILE A 4 -3.02 -2.79 -18.31
N ASP A 5 -3.67 -3.81 -18.86
CA ASP A 5 -4.79 -4.46 -18.17
C ASP A 5 -4.24 -5.37 -17.05
N TYR A 6 -4.85 -5.34 -15.87
CA TYR A 6 -4.42 -6.13 -14.73
C TYR A 6 -4.44 -7.65 -15.02
N SER A 7 -5.27 -8.10 -15.96
CA SER A 7 -5.34 -9.50 -16.37
C SER A 7 -4.10 -9.99 -17.12
N GLU A 8 -3.26 -9.09 -17.60
CA GLU A 8 -1.97 -9.42 -18.22
C GLU A 8 -0.88 -9.75 -17.17
N LEU A 9 -1.14 -9.46 -15.88
CA LEU A 9 -0.17 -9.71 -14.82
C LEU A 9 -0.04 -11.21 -14.50
N SER A 10 1.20 -11.64 -14.30
CA SER A 10 1.51 -13.00 -13.84
C SER A 10 2.55 -12.95 -12.72
N PHE A 11 2.12 -13.12 -11.48
CA PHE A 11 2.99 -13.16 -10.31
C PHE A 11 2.34 -13.96 -9.17
N ASN A 12 3.15 -14.35 -8.17
CA ASN A 12 2.64 -14.92 -6.94
C ASN A 12 2.38 -13.78 -5.92
N PRO A 13 1.12 -13.44 -5.62
CA PRO A 13 0.78 -12.32 -4.75
C PRO A 13 1.30 -12.50 -3.33
N MET A 14 1.33 -13.71 -2.80
CA MET A 14 1.82 -13.98 -1.45
C MET A 14 3.32 -13.68 -1.34
N THR A 15 4.11 -14.12 -2.32
CA THR A 15 5.54 -13.84 -2.36
C THR A 15 5.81 -12.35 -2.60
N MET A 16 5.05 -11.72 -3.48
CA MET A 16 5.17 -10.29 -3.77
C MET A 16 4.95 -9.46 -2.50
N VAL A 17 3.86 -9.66 -1.81
CA VAL A 17 3.53 -8.91 -0.58
C VAL A 17 4.53 -9.20 0.54
N ALA A 18 4.79 -10.48 0.84
CA ALA A 18 5.57 -10.86 2.03
C ALA A 18 7.08 -10.62 1.86
N LYS A 19 7.62 -10.80 0.66
CA LYS A 19 9.08 -10.78 0.42
C LYS A 19 9.56 -9.54 -0.31
N LYS A 20 8.88 -9.13 -1.38
CA LYS A 20 9.26 -7.91 -2.11
C LYS A 20 8.89 -6.66 -1.31
N TRP A 21 7.79 -6.70 -0.56
CA TRP A 21 7.13 -5.57 0.08
C TRP A 21 6.52 -4.61 -0.94
N MET A 22 5.71 -3.69 -0.45
CA MET A 22 5.07 -2.69 -1.29
C MET A 22 5.18 -1.32 -0.61
N LEU A 23 5.15 -0.25 -1.40
CA LEU A 23 4.86 1.08 -0.89
C LEU A 23 3.38 1.38 -1.06
N VAL A 24 2.76 1.89 0.01
CA VAL A 24 1.47 2.57 -0.04
C VAL A 24 1.74 4.07 -0.01
N THR A 25 1.26 4.78 -1.04
CA THR A 25 1.45 6.23 -1.16
C THR A 25 0.10 6.89 -1.39
N ALA A 26 -0.16 8.01 -0.73
CA ALA A 26 -1.37 8.80 -0.90
C ALA A 26 -1.07 10.30 -0.77
N GLY A 27 -1.95 11.12 -1.32
CA GLY A 27 -1.77 12.55 -1.47
C GLY A 27 -1.46 12.95 -2.91
N THR A 28 -1.05 14.20 -3.10
CA THR A 28 -0.70 14.80 -4.39
C THR A 28 0.79 15.08 -4.47
N MET A 29 1.31 15.46 -5.63
CA MET A 29 2.74 15.81 -5.77
C MET A 29 3.18 16.94 -4.83
N ASP A 30 2.26 17.81 -4.43
CA ASP A 30 2.56 18.95 -3.55
C ASP A 30 2.57 18.52 -2.06
N ASP A 31 1.76 17.52 -1.69
CA ASP A 31 1.67 17.01 -0.31
C ASP A 31 1.26 15.53 -0.32
N TYR A 32 2.22 14.64 -0.16
CA TYR A 32 2.02 13.19 -0.11
C TYR A 32 2.86 12.54 0.98
N ASN A 33 2.48 11.33 1.33
CA ASN A 33 3.35 10.49 2.14
C ASN A 33 3.28 9.04 1.69
N THR A 34 4.36 8.31 1.96
CA THR A 34 4.51 6.89 1.60
C THR A 34 4.94 6.06 2.79
N MET A 35 4.64 4.78 2.77
CA MET A 35 5.14 3.81 3.76
C MET A 35 5.25 2.42 3.18
N THR A 36 6.15 1.65 3.72
CA THR A 36 6.31 0.25 3.36
C THR A 36 5.29 -0.62 4.08
N VAL A 37 4.69 -1.53 3.34
CA VAL A 37 3.81 -2.58 3.85
C VAL A 37 4.28 -3.95 3.37
N SER A 38 4.15 -4.95 4.24
CA SER A 38 4.43 -6.37 3.96
C SER A 38 3.20 -7.25 4.26
N TRP A 39 2.08 -6.65 4.60
CA TRP A 39 0.79 -7.29 4.80
C TRP A 39 -0.23 -6.70 3.84
N GLY A 40 -0.94 -7.58 3.17
CA GLY A 40 -1.94 -7.16 2.17
C GLY A 40 -2.50 -8.35 1.41
N HIS A 41 -3.51 -8.07 0.61
CA HIS A 41 -4.13 -9.06 -0.27
C HIS A 41 -4.44 -8.42 -1.62
N LEU A 42 -4.34 -9.22 -2.67
CA LEU A 42 -4.83 -8.88 -4.00
C LEU A 42 -5.86 -9.93 -4.40
N GLY A 43 -6.95 -9.48 -4.98
CA GLY A 43 -8.02 -10.41 -5.37
C GLY A 43 -9.19 -9.68 -5.99
N SER A 44 -10.37 -10.25 -5.81
CA SER A 44 -11.62 -9.74 -6.38
C SER A 44 -12.67 -9.64 -5.28
N LEU A 45 -13.34 -8.50 -5.18
CA LEU A 45 -14.38 -8.26 -4.19
C LEU A 45 -15.47 -7.36 -4.77
N TRP A 46 -16.71 -7.62 -4.40
CA TRP A 46 -17.91 -6.91 -4.87
C TRP A 46 -18.05 -6.86 -6.39
N GLY A 47 -19.19 -6.39 -6.88
CA GLY A 47 -19.51 -6.32 -8.31
C GLY A 47 -20.27 -7.53 -8.80
N HIS A 48 -20.82 -7.42 -10.01
CA HIS A 48 -21.58 -8.45 -10.70
C HIS A 48 -20.73 -9.05 -11.84
N GLY A 49 -20.79 -10.36 -12.02
CA GLY A 49 -20.16 -11.02 -13.17
C GLY A 49 -18.64 -11.19 -13.11
N GLY A 50 -18.03 -11.24 -11.90
CA GLY A 50 -16.59 -11.53 -11.75
C GLY A 50 -15.89 -10.74 -10.65
N GLY A 51 -16.61 -9.78 -10.04
CA GLY A 51 -16.06 -8.93 -8.98
C GLY A 51 -15.17 -7.81 -9.53
N ARG A 52 -14.75 -6.91 -8.65
CA ARG A 52 -13.81 -5.82 -8.94
C ARG A 52 -12.40 -6.24 -8.54
N PRO A 53 -11.38 -5.94 -9.32
CA PRO A 53 -10.01 -6.16 -8.91
C PRO A 53 -9.69 -5.25 -7.71
N THR A 54 -9.23 -5.84 -6.62
CA THR A 54 -9.00 -5.08 -5.38
C THR A 54 -7.65 -5.38 -4.76
N VAL A 55 -7.11 -4.38 -4.10
CA VAL A 55 -6.02 -4.52 -3.14
C VAL A 55 -6.52 -4.19 -1.74
N VAL A 56 -6.06 -4.96 -0.76
CA VAL A 56 -6.28 -4.71 0.66
C VAL A 56 -4.95 -4.42 1.31
N VAL A 57 -4.83 -3.28 1.99
CA VAL A 57 -3.65 -2.91 2.76
C VAL A 57 -4.02 -2.66 4.22
N TYR A 58 -3.06 -2.94 5.10
CA TYR A 58 -3.21 -2.82 6.54
C TYR A 58 -2.28 -1.73 7.07
N ILE A 59 -2.84 -0.70 7.70
CA ILE A 59 -2.08 0.47 8.19
C ILE A 59 -2.34 0.62 9.69
N ARG A 60 -1.27 0.64 10.50
CA ARG A 60 -1.38 0.89 11.95
C ARG A 60 -1.79 2.34 12.22
N PRO A 61 -2.54 2.61 13.31
CA PRO A 61 -3.07 3.94 13.63
C PRO A 61 -1.99 5.02 13.77
N GLN A 62 -0.78 4.65 14.21
CA GLN A 62 0.33 5.58 14.43
C GLN A 62 1.12 5.93 13.16
N ARG A 63 0.86 5.26 12.03
CA ARG A 63 1.56 5.55 10.78
C ARG A 63 1.10 6.87 10.19
N TYR A 64 2.04 7.79 9.94
CA TYR A 64 1.73 9.11 9.39
C TYR A 64 1.03 9.05 8.02
N THR A 65 1.39 8.09 7.17
CA THR A 65 0.74 7.85 5.87
C THR A 65 -0.76 7.59 6.01
N LYS A 66 -1.22 7.09 7.18
CA LYS A 66 -2.64 6.87 7.43
C LYS A 66 -3.49 8.13 7.21
N LYS A 67 -2.99 9.30 7.68
CA LYS A 67 -3.66 10.60 7.46
C LYS A 67 -3.92 10.82 5.97
N PHE A 68 -2.90 10.64 5.15
CA PHE A 68 -3.00 10.85 3.69
C PHE A 68 -3.97 9.89 3.03
N VAL A 69 -3.93 8.60 3.41
CA VAL A 69 -4.87 7.60 2.88
C VAL A 69 -6.31 7.89 3.33
N ASP A 70 -6.52 8.39 4.56
CA ASP A 70 -7.84 8.76 5.05
C ASP A 70 -8.43 9.94 4.25
N GLU A 71 -7.62 10.97 3.99
CA GLU A 71 -8.02 12.22 3.34
C GLU A 71 -8.13 12.10 1.81
N SER A 72 -7.43 11.13 1.18
CA SER A 72 -7.42 10.93 -0.27
C SER A 72 -8.51 9.97 -0.74
N GLU A 73 -9.09 10.21 -1.90
CA GLU A 73 -9.95 9.25 -2.60
C GLU A 73 -9.11 8.13 -3.23
N TYR A 74 -7.92 8.46 -3.72
CA TYR A 74 -6.99 7.55 -4.38
C TYR A 74 -5.73 7.33 -3.56
N PHE A 75 -5.16 6.14 -3.71
CA PHE A 75 -3.82 5.81 -3.22
C PHE A 75 -3.15 4.86 -4.22
N THR A 76 -1.84 4.79 -4.17
CA THR A 76 -1.09 3.80 -4.96
C THR A 76 -0.55 2.69 -4.08
N VAL A 77 -0.42 1.52 -4.69
CA VAL A 77 0.34 0.38 -4.16
C VAL A 77 1.37 -0.02 -5.19
N SER A 78 2.65 0.08 -4.85
CA SER A 78 3.74 -0.11 -5.81
C SER A 78 4.76 -1.12 -5.33
N VAL A 79 5.31 -1.88 -6.26
CA VAL A 79 6.35 -2.91 -6.06
C VAL A 79 7.62 -2.48 -6.77
N TYR A 80 8.76 -2.84 -6.22
CA TYR A 80 10.08 -2.38 -6.68
C TYR A 80 11.04 -3.55 -6.88
N PRO A 81 12.04 -3.41 -7.78
CA PRO A 81 13.18 -4.30 -7.86
C PRO A 81 13.91 -4.45 -6.52
N GLU A 82 14.57 -5.59 -6.32
CA GLU A 82 15.24 -5.93 -5.06
C GLU A 82 16.34 -4.92 -4.66
N GLU A 83 16.94 -4.24 -5.62
CA GLU A 83 17.96 -3.22 -5.39
C GLU A 83 17.46 -2.04 -4.54
N PHE A 84 16.15 -1.74 -4.57
CA PHE A 84 15.52 -0.68 -3.77
C PHE A 84 15.09 -1.14 -2.37
N LYS A 85 15.42 -2.37 -1.98
CA LYS A 85 15.02 -2.93 -0.67
C LYS A 85 15.48 -2.09 0.52
N LYS A 86 16.63 -1.44 0.41
CA LYS A 86 17.14 -0.52 1.44
C LYS A 86 16.27 0.72 1.56
N ASP A 87 15.85 1.28 0.44
CA ASP A 87 14.96 2.45 0.41
C ASP A 87 13.60 2.11 1.00
N LEU A 88 13.03 0.95 0.64
CA LEU A 88 11.79 0.47 1.23
C LEU A 88 11.92 0.27 2.75
N SER A 89 13.04 -0.29 3.22
CA SER A 89 13.31 -0.45 4.65
C SER A 89 13.35 0.90 5.37
N TYR A 90 14.02 1.88 4.78
CA TYR A 90 14.09 3.25 5.31
C TYR A 90 12.70 3.87 5.42
N LEU A 91 11.93 3.85 4.33
CA LEU A 91 10.56 4.38 4.28
C LEU A 91 9.59 3.68 5.25
N GLY A 92 9.87 2.42 5.59
CA GLY A 92 9.10 1.64 6.56
C GLY A 92 9.41 1.95 8.02
N THR A 93 10.61 2.44 8.32
CA THR A 93 11.11 2.68 9.70
C THR A 93 11.12 4.15 10.09
N HIS A 94 11.14 5.08 9.15
CA HIS A 94 11.16 6.53 9.36
C HIS A 94 9.80 7.16 9.10
N SER A 95 9.52 8.29 9.78
CA SER A 95 8.24 8.97 9.69
C SER A 95 8.36 10.25 8.87
N GLY A 96 7.51 10.42 7.85
CA GLY A 96 7.40 11.67 7.12
C GLY A 96 6.85 12.85 7.94
N LYS A 97 6.46 12.61 9.20
CA LYS A 97 6.13 13.66 10.15
C LYS A 97 7.38 14.36 10.70
N ASP A 98 8.48 13.63 10.79
CA ASP A 98 9.70 14.06 11.47
C ASP A 98 10.77 14.53 10.47
N GLU A 99 10.70 14.05 9.22
CA GLU A 99 11.68 14.36 8.16
C GLU A 99 11.09 14.17 6.77
N ASP A 100 11.71 14.74 5.75
CA ASP A 100 11.48 14.39 4.35
C ASP A 100 12.19 13.07 4.03
N LYS A 101 11.60 11.97 4.46
CA LYS A 101 12.19 10.64 4.31
C LYS A 101 12.34 10.16 2.87
N VAL A 102 11.63 10.76 1.91
CA VAL A 102 11.77 10.39 0.50
C VAL A 102 13.09 10.94 -0.05
N SER A 103 13.50 12.14 0.37
CA SER A 103 14.79 12.74 -0.03
C SER A 103 16.01 11.92 0.42
N GLU A 104 15.86 11.07 1.44
CA GLU A 104 16.90 10.16 1.94
C GLU A 104 16.97 8.83 1.15
N THR A 105 16.18 8.69 0.09
CA THR A 105 16.14 7.52 -0.79
C THR A 105 16.52 7.87 -2.22
N SER A 106 16.73 6.86 -3.05
CA SER A 106 16.96 7.03 -4.48
C SER A 106 15.66 7.11 -5.29
N LEU A 107 14.51 7.09 -4.65
CA LEU A 107 13.20 7.05 -5.29
C LEU A 107 12.77 8.45 -5.75
N ILE A 108 12.35 8.55 -7.00
CA ILE A 108 11.93 9.80 -7.63
C ILE A 108 10.40 9.81 -7.74
N PRO A 109 9.70 10.70 -7.03
CA PRO A 109 8.24 10.75 -7.06
C PRO A 109 7.73 11.21 -8.44
N VAL A 110 6.65 10.58 -8.89
CA VAL A 110 5.94 10.92 -10.13
C VAL A 110 4.44 10.83 -9.92
N SER A 111 3.72 11.73 -10.59
CA SER A 111 2.26 11.75 -10.55
C SER A 111 1.68 10.56 -11.31
N VAL A 112 0.66 9.93 -10.75
CA VAL A 112 -0.15 8.91 -11.41
C VAL A 112 -1.63 9.12 -11.08
N GLY A 113 -2.41 9.59 -12.06
CA GLY A 113 -3.78 10.03 -11.80
C GLY A 113 -3.81 11.10 -10.71
N GLU A 114 -4.64 10.89 -9.70
CA GLU A 114 -4.81 11.78 -8.54
C GLU A 114 -3.94 11.39 -7.33
N SER A 115 -2.88 10.60 -7.55
CA SER A 115 -1.98 10.14 -6.50
C SER A 115 -0.52 10.17 -6.96
N VAL A 116 0.37 9.61 -6.17
CA VAL A 116 1.82 9.60 -6.39
C VAL A 116 2.35 8.17 -6.35
N THR A 117 3.32 7.90 -7.20
CA THR A 117 4.19 6.72 -7.13
C THR A 117 5.64 7.14 -7.34
N PHE A 118 6.53 6.19 -7.60
CA PHE A 118 7.95 6.51 -7.85
C PHE A 118 8.41 5.89 -9.18
N GLN A 119 9.27 6.60 -9.88
CA GLN A 119 9.74 6.24 -11.21
C GLN A 119 10.32 4.82 -11.29
N GLN A 120 10.93 4.35 -10.22
CA GLN A 120 11.60 3.06 -10.11
C GLN A 120 10.65 1.88 -9.84
N ALA A 121 9.35 2.12 -9.77
CA ALA A 121 8.39 1.04 -9.55
C ALA A 121 8.30 0.10 -10.76
N GLU A 122 8.49 -1.20 -10.54
CA GLU A 122 8.28 -2.24 -11.56
C GLU A 122 6.79 -2.52 -11.81
N LEU A 123 5.94 -2.23 -10.81
CA LEU A 123 4.49 -2.38 -10.86
C LEU A 123 3.84 -1.35 -9.95
N THR A 124 2.82 -0.66 -10.45
CA THR A 124 2.01 0.29 -9.67
C THR A 124 0.53 0.04 -9.93
N PHE A 125 -0.24 -0.09 -8.87
CA PHE A 125 -1.70 -0.05 -8.88
C PHE A 125 -2.17 1.32 -8.44
N LEU A 126 -2.96 2.02 -9.26
CA LEU A 126 -3.75 3.17 -8.84
C LEU A 126 -5.08 2.66 -8.32
N CYS A 127 -5.34 2.94 -7.06
CA CYS A 127 -6.47 2.36 -6.33
C CYS A 127 -7.43 3.44 -5.84
N ARG A 128 -8.71 3.30 -6.19
CA ARG A 128 -9.77 4.11 -5.60
C ARG A 128 -10.23 3.47 -4.29
N LYS A 129 -10.21 4.22 -3.21
CA LYS A 129 -10.60 3.75 -1.88
C LYS A 129 -12.09 3.42 -1.85
N LEU A 130 -12.45 2.17 -1.56
CA LEU A 130 -13.83 1.71 -1.48
C LEU A 130 -14.33 1.51 -0.04
N TYR A 131 -13.44 1.12 0.86
CA TYR A 131 -13.83 0.77 2.22
C TYR A 131 -12.69 1.04 3.20
N VAL A 132 -13.05 1.51 4.37
CA VAL A 132 -12.16 1.63 5.53
C VAL A 132 -12.81 0.92 6.71
N GLY A 133 -12.09 -0.03 7.29
CA GLY A 133 -12.50 -0.74 8.50
C GLY A 133 -11.37 -0.81 9.51
N ARG A 134 -11.58 -1.50 10.61
CA ARG A 134 -10.57 -1.73 11.64
C ARG A 134 -10.61 -3.19 12.09
N ILE A 135 -9.45 -3.80 12.26
CA ILE A 135 -9.35 -5.07 12.99
C ILE A 135 -9.69 -4.79 14.45
N THR A 136 -10.54 -5.62 15.03
CA THR A 136 -10.93 -5.51 16.44
C THR A 136 -10.52 -6.75 17.23
N GLU A 137 -10.33 -6.59 18.53
CA GLU A 137 -9.89 -7.68 19.43
C GLU A 137 -10.86 -8.86 19.42
N GLU A 138 -12.15 -8.56 19.34
CA GLU A 138 -13.23 -9.57 19.37
C GLU A 138 -13.22 -10.46 18.13
N GLY A 139 -12.71 -9.96 17.00
CA GLY A 139 -12.65 -10.70 15.74
C GLY A 139 -11.56 -11.78 15.69
N PHE A 140 -10.61 -11.78 16.62
CA PHE A 140 -9.55 -12.80 16.62
C PHE A 140 -10.06 -14.14 17.17
N VAL A 141 -10.03 -15.16 16.34
CA VAL A 141 -10.26 -16.55 16.73
C VAL A 141 -9.02 -17.12 17.41
N ASP A 142 -7.84 -16.89 16.82
CA ASP A 142 -6.54 -17.21 17.42
C ASP A 142 -6.06 -16.01 18.23
N LYS A 143 -6.10 -16.14 19.57
CA LYS A 143 -5.72 -15.07 20.48
C LYS A 143 -4.20 -14.84 20.57
N PHE A 144 -3.37 -15.82 20.20
CA PHE A 144 -1.92 -15.65 20.15
C PHE A 144 -1.49 -14.57 19.17
N ILE A 145 -2.26 -14.34 18.11
CA ILE A 145 -1.97 -13.25 17.15
C ILE A 145 -1.99 -11.89 17.85
N ILE A 146 -2.86 -11.69 18.84
CA ILE A 146 -2.93 -10.43 19.59
C ILE A 146 -1.68 -10.24 20.43
N GLU A 147 -1.28 -11.28 21.15
CA GLU A 147 -0.10 -11.24 22.03
C GLU A 147 1.17 -10.98 21.23
N ASP A 148 1.31 -11.66 20.10
CA ASP A 148 2.51 -11.60 19.25
C ASP A 148 2.59 -10.30 18.42
N ASN A 149 1.47 -9.84 17.85
CA ASN A 149 1.49 -8.75 16.89
C ASN A 149 0.91 -7.42 17.41
N TYR A 150 0.12 -7.44 18.48
CA TYR A 150 -0.58 -6.26 19.00
C TYR A 150 -0.45 -6.05 20.51
N PRO A 151 0.78 -6.09 21.07
CA PRO A 151 0.98 -5.91 22.51
C PRO A 151 0.48 -4.54 23.02
N LEU A 152 0.41 -3.54 22.12
CA LEU A 152 -0.08 -2.20 22.41
C LEU A 152 -1.55 -1.99 21.98
N LYS A 153 -2.24 -3.03 21.54
CA LYS A 153 -3.62 -2.98 20.99
C LYS A 153 -3.80 -1.97 19.85
N ASP A 154 -2.73 -1.69 19.12
CA ASP A 154 -2.66 -0.77 17.99
C ASP A 154 -3.12 -1.45 16.67
N PHE A 155 -4.31 -2.06 16.72
CA PHE A 155 -4.89 -2.83 15.63
C PHE A 155 -4.95 -2.03 14.33
N HIS A 156 -4.59 -2.71 13.23
CA HIS A 156 -4.56 -2.11 11.90
C HIS A 156 -5.95 -1.64 11.45
N TYR A 157 -5.93 -0.55 10.71
CA TYR A 157 -7.01 -0.19 9.80
C TYR A 157 -6.85 -0.98 8.52
N VAL A 158 -7.98 -1.36 7.94
CA VAL A 158 -8.10 -2.13 6.70
C VAL A 158 -8.60 -1.19 5.63
N TYR A 159 -7.84 -1.00 4.57
CA TYR A 159 -8.24 -0.21 3.41
C TYR A 159 -8.42 -1.14 2.22
N ILE A 160 -9.59 -1.10 1.60
CA ILE A 160 -9.88 -1.84 0.37
C ILE A 160 -9.98 -0.83 -0.76
N GLY A 161 -9.10 -0.96 -1.74
CA GLY A 161 -9.08 -0.15 -2.95
C GLY A 161 -9.42 -0.98 -4.18
N GLU A 162 -10.26 -0.44 -5.05
CA GLU A 162 -10.45 -0.95 -6.41
C GLU A 162 -9.24 -0.56 -7.25
N ILE A 163 -8.63 -1.51 -7.92
CA ILE A 163 -7.55 -1.25 -8.88
C ILE A 163 -8.20 -0.71 -10.15
N GLU A 164 -8.12 0.59 -10.37
CA GLU A 164 -8.67 1.23 -11.57
C GLU A 164 -7.66 1.24 -12.71
N LYS A 165 -6.36 1.35 -12.39
CA LYS A 165 -5.29 1.32 -13.37
C LYS A 165 -4.09 0.55 -12.86
N THR A 166 -3.42 -0.10 -13.78
CA THR A 166 -2.19 -0.86 -13.55
C THR A 166 -1.10 -0.35 -14.46
N PHE A 167 0.07 -0.07 -13.88
CA PHE A 167 1.24 0.40 -14.62
C PHE A 167 2.42 -0.53 -14.37
N VAL A 168 3.16 -0.80 -15.42
CA VAL A 168 4.44 -1.51 -15.38
C VAL A 168 5.56 -0.64 -15.92
N GLU A 169 6.81 -1.00 -15.63
CA GLU A 169 8.00 -0.33 -16.16
C GLU A 169 7.98 -0.20 -17.68
#